data_85ad4ef7afe3579b7e682e2d9e2d5cff
#
_entry.id   85ad4ef7afe3579b7e682e2d9e2d5cff
#
_cell.length_a   1.000
_cell.length_b   1.000
_cell.length_c   1.000
_cell.angle_alpha   90.00
_cell.angle_beta   90.00
_cell.angle_gamma   90.00
#
_symmetry.space_group_name_H-M   'P 1'
#
loop_
_entity.id
_entity.type
_entity.pdbx_description
1 polymer ?
#
loop_
_entity_poly.entity_id
_entity_poly.type
_entity_poly.pdbx_seq_one_letter_code
_entity_poly.pdbx_strand_id
1 'polypeptide(L)'
;MSDAPLPGATRLPDGTWVRGRGLRRPAPAGAAPEYGLYLGSARLRRKHEARIDWPCAWIDWPDFGLPRDPEDAVARIHDLYARARADQAAEVACGGGIGRTGTVVACLAVLSGVPPEKAVAWTREHYHRRAVETRRQKAWVAEFRG
;
A
#
# COMPACT_ATOMS: atom_id res chain seq x y z
N MET A 1 18.40 3.01 12.27
CA MET A 1 18.13 2.85 10.83
C MET A 1 18.16 1.38 10.48
N SER A 2 17.13 0.90 9.85
CA SER A 2 17.09 -0.50 9.43
C SER A 2 17.72 -0.62 8.03
N ASP A 3 18.77 -1.41 7.90
CA ASP A 3 19.42 -1.63 6.62
C ASP A 3 18.72 -2.71 5.80
N ALA A 4 17.82 -3.47 6.42
CA ALA A 4 17.09 -4.55 5.77
C ALA A 4 15.62 -4.18 5.58
N PRO A 5 15.03 -4.45 4.40
CA PRO A 5 13.61 -4.25 4.21
C PRO A 5 12.80 -5.23 5.05
N LEU A 6 11.52 -4.91 5.26
CA LEU A 6 10.61 -5.86 5.90
C LEU A 6 10.52 -7.14 5.06
N PRO A 7 10.38 -8.31 5.69
CA PRO A 7 10.17 -9.56 4.94
C PRO A 7 8.99 -9.43 3.98
N GLY A 8 9.19 -9.83 2.73
CA GLY A 8 8.17 -9.74 1.69
C GLY A 8 8.01 -8.37 1.07
N ALA A 9 8.88 -7.41 1.38
CA ALA A 9 8.81 -6.07 0.81
C ALA A 9 9.09 -6.08 -0.70
N THR A 10 8.46 -5.12 -1.38
CA THR A 10 8.65 -4.88 -2.80
C THR A 10 9.57 -3.67 -3.00
N ARG A 11 10.50 -3.78 -3.91
CA ARG A 11 11.39 -2.68 -4.25
C ARG A 11 10.83 -1.87 -5.41
N LEU A 12 10.63 -0.58 -5.17
CA LEU A 12 10.17 0.35 -6.21
C LEU A 12 11.33 0.70 -7.16
N PRO A 13 11.05 1.22 -8.37
CA PRO A 13 12.11 1.53 -9.34
C PRO A 13 13.20 2.47 -8.82
N ASP A 14 12.87 3.37 -7.89
CA ASP A 14 13.86 4.28 -7.32
C ASP A 14 14.65 3.68 -6.14
N GLY A 15 14.44 2.39 -5.86
CA GLY A 15 15.11 1.69 -4.77
C GLY A 15 14.38 1.73 -3.43
N THR A 16 13.27 2.44 -3.34
CA THR A 16 12.46 2.51 -2.11
C THR A 16 11.77 1.18 -1.84
N TRP A 17 11.77 0.74 -0.58
CA TRP A 17 11.12 -0.50 -0.18
C TRP A 17 9.79 -0.22 0.50
N VAL A 18 8.78 -1.00 0.18
CA VAL A 18 7.49 -0.99 0.88
C VAL A 18 6.95 -2.42 0.93
N ARG A 19 6.36 -2.81 2.05
CA ARG A 19 5.72 -4.12 2.16
C ARG A 19 4.21 -3.98 1.98
N GLY A 20 3.65 -4.74 1.02
CA GLY A 20 2.21 -4.94 0.95
C GLY A 20 1.86 -6.27 1.61
N ARG A 21 0.72 -6.35 2.28
CA ARG A 21 0.22 -7.62 2.83
C ARG A 21 -1.28 -7.58 3.07
N GLY A 22 -1.84 -8.74 3.40
CA GLY A 22 -3.24 -8.87 3.80
C GLY A 22 -3.36 -9.04 5.31
N LEU A 23 -4.24 -8.26 5.93
CA LEU A 23 -4.47 -8.32 7.39
C LEU A 23 -5.11 -9.64 7.83
N ARG A 24 -5.83 -10.31 6.93
CA ARG A 24 -6.45 -11.60 7.23
C ARG A 24 -5.46 -12.75 7.30
N ARG A 25 -4.23 -12.55 6.84
CA ARG A 25 -3.17 -13.54 6.91
C ARG A 25 -2.26 -13.25 8.09
N PRO A 26 -1.56 -14.27 8.64
CA PRO A 26 -0.59 -14.01 9.69
C PRO A 26 0.45 -12.99 9.25
N ALA A 27 0.83 -12.09 10.14
CA ALA A 27 1.90 -11.15 9.85
C ALA A 27 3.20 -11.92 9.60
N PRO A 28 4.00 -11.50 8.60
CA PRO A 28 5.29 -12.12 8.37
C PRO A 28 6.16 -12.06 9.62
N ALA A 29 6.92 -13.14 9.88
CA ALA A 29 7.86 -13.17 10.99
C ALA A 29 8.97 -12.15 10.76
N GLY A 30 9.55 -11.64 11.85
CA GLY A 30 10.64 -10.68 11.80
C GLY A 30 10.27 -9.35 12.43
N ALA A 31 11.03 -8.31 12.10
CA ALA A 31 10.82 -6.98 12.67
C ALA A 31 9.45 -6.43 12.34
N ALA A 32 8.85 -5.70 13.28
CA ALA A 32 7.61 -4.98 13.04
C ALA A 32 7.86 -3.75 12.16
N PRO A 33 6.84 -3.28 11.43
CA PRO A 33 6.96 -2.02 10.70
C PRO A 33 7.21 -0.84 11.64
N GLU A 34 7.80 0.21 11.09
CA GLU A 34 7.91 1.50 11.78
C GLU A 34 6.73 2.40 11.47
N TYR A 35 6.02 2.13 10.37
CA TYR A 35 4.80 2.83 9.98
C TYR A 35 3.95 1.93 9.10
N GLY A 36 2.62 2.06 9.24
CA GLY A 36 1.68 1.34 8.39
C GLY A 36 0.54 2.20 7.89
N LEU A 37 0.13 1.96 6.64
CA LEU A 37 -1.07 2.53 6.05
C LEU A 37 -2.06 1.40 5.79
N TYR A 38 -3.25 1.49 6.38
CA TYR A 38 -4.24 0.41 6.31
C TYR A 38 -5.50 0.87 5.59
N LEU A 39 -6.03 -0.01 4.76
CA LEU A 39 -7.09 0.29 3.81
C LEU A 39 -8.27 -0.61 4.11
N GLY A 40 -9.39 -0.02 4.51
CA GLY A 40 -10.55 -0.84 4.77
C GLY A 40 -11.70 -0.10 5.43
N SER A 41 -12.77 -0.86 5.67
CA SER A 41 -13.93 -0.37 6.37
C SER A 41 -13.67 -0.22 7.87
N ALA A 42 -14.58 0.45 8.57
CA ALA A 42 -14.54 0.54 10.02
C ALA A 42 -14.55 -0.85 10.67
N ARG A 43 -15.25 -1.81 10.07
CA ARG A 43 -15.29 -3.19 10.57
C ARG A 43 -13.92 -3.87 10.47
N LEU A 44 -13.23 -3.72 9.36
CA LEU A 44 -11.89 -4.27 9.19
C LEU A 44 -10.94 -3.65 10.21
N ARG A 45 -11.02 -2.33 10.39
CA ARG A 45 -10.21 -1.61 11.36
C ARG A 45 -10.43 -2.14 12.77
N ARG A 46 -11.69 -2.24 13.21
CA ARG A 46 -12.00 -2.75 14.56
C ARG A 46 -11.46 -4.16 14.79
N LYS A 47 -11.46 -4.99 13.74
CA LYS A 47 -11.00 -6.37 13.84
C LYS A 47 -9.49 -6.47 14.00
N HIS A 48 -8.74 -5.55 13.45
CA HIS A 48 -7.28 -5.69 13.35
C HIS A 48 -6.47 -4.62 14.08
N GLU A 49 -7.05 -3.46 14.44
CA GLU A 49 -6.27 -2.35 14.97
C GLU A 49 -5.57 -2.67 16.30
N ALA A 50 -6.11 -3.55 17.11
CA ALA A 50 -5.51 -3.91 18.40
C ALA A 50 -4.14 -4.61 18.23
N ARG A 51 -3.86 -5.18 17.06
CA ARG A 51 -2.60 -5.86 16.77
C ARG A 51 -1.54 -4.96 16.17
N ILE A 52 -1.88 -3.69 15.96
CA ILE A 52 -0.97 -2.74 15.33
C ILE A 52 -0.44 -1.82 16.42
N ASP A 53 0.83 -2.06 16.82
CA ASP A 53 1.49 -1.35 17.92
C ASP A 53 2.41 -0.22 17.47
N TRP A 54 2.38 0.12 16.19
CA TRP A 54 3.25 1.13 15.58
C TRP A 54 2.42 2.27 15.01
N PRO A 55 3.04 3.42 14.74
CA PRO A 55 2.34 4.54 14.10
C PRO A 55 1.69 4.11 12.79
N CYS A 56 0.45 4.52 12.60
CA CYS A 56 -0.30 4.12 11.41
C CYS A 56 -1.38 5.14 11.06
N ALA A 57 -1.93 4.98 9.87
CA ALA A 57 -3.12 5.69 9.43
C ALA A 57 -4.06 4.71 8.75
N TRP A 58 -5.34 5.06 8.70
CA TRP A 58 -6.37 4.26 8.04
C TRP A 58 -7.06 5.10 7.00
N ILE A 59 -7.27 4.50 5.82
CA ILE A 59 -8.09 5.07 4.76
C ILE A 59 -9.39 4.28 4.70
N ASP A 60 -10.53 4.96 4.76
CA ASP A 60 -11.84 4.34 4.56
C ASP A 60 -11.98 3.95 3.08
N TRP A 61 -11.83 2.65 2.84
CA TRP A 61 -11.75 2.12 1.48
C TRP A 61 -12.53 0.81 1.39
N PRO A 62 -13.76 0.83 0.84
CA PRO A 62 -14.55 -0.38 0.69
C PRO A 62 -13.88 -1.40 -0.21
N ASP A 63 -14.09 -2.69 0.09
CA ASP A 63 -13.54 -3.75 -0.75
C ASP A 63 -14.08 -3.63 -2.19
N PHE A 64 -13.19 -3.86 -3.15
CA PHE A 64 -13.46 -3.71 -4.59
C PHE A 64 -13.86 -2.30 -5.03
N GLY A 65 -13.78 -1.33 -4.13
CA GLY A 65 -14.15 0.05 -4.39
C GLY A 65 -12.99 1.00 -4.47
N LEU A 66 -13.31 2.28 -4.32
CA LEU A 66 -12.38 3.39 -4.26
C LEU A 66 -12.43 4.04 -2.87
N PRO A 67 -11.40 4.82 -2.51
CA PRO A 67 -11.44 5.55 -1.24
C PRO A 67 -12.68 6.45 -1.17
N ARG A 68 -13.30 6.51 0.01
CA ARG A 68 -14.46 7.40 0.22
C ARG A 68 -14.06 8.86 0.20
N ASP A 69 -12.83 9.17 0.61
CA ASP A 69 -12.26 10.51 0.55
C ASP A 69 -10.99 10.45 -0.30
N PRO A 70 -11.10 10.70 -1.62
CA PRO A 70 -9.95 10.59 -2.51
C PRO A 70 -8.81 11.56 -2.19
N GLU A 71 -9.12 12.78 -1.74
CA GLU A 71 -8.08 13.74 -1.39
C GLU A 71 -7.27 13.29 -0.18
N ASP A 72 -7.94 12.79 0.85
CA ASP A 72 -7.28 12.22 2.02
C ASP A 72 -6.43 11.02 1.63
N ALA A 73 -6.96 10.14 0.79
CA ALA A 73 -6.23 8.95 0.33
C ALA A 73 -4.94 9.34 -0.40
N VAL A 74 -5.01 10.30 -1.32
CA VAL A 74 -3.83 10.77 -2.05
C VAL A 74 -2.78 11.32 -1.08
N ALA A 75 -3.20 12.14 -0.11
CA ALA A 75 -2.28 12.72 0.86
C ALA A 75 -1.59 11.64 1.71
N ARG A 76 -2.33 10.61 2.12
CA ARG A 76 -1.77 9.52 2.92
C ARG A 76 -0.84 8.62 2.10
N ILE A 77 -1.11 8.43 0.82
CA ILE A 77 -0.22 7.68 -0.07
C ILE A 77 1.10 8.44 -0.27
N HIS A 78 1.03 9.75 -0.48
CA HIS A 78 2.23 10.58 -0.55
C HIS A 78 3.04 10.54 0.75
N ASP A 79 2.37 10.58 1.90
CA ASP A 79 3.03 10.49 3.19
C ASP A 79 3.72 9.13 3.37
N LEU A 80 3.04 8.04 3.00
CA LEU A 80 3.64 6.70 3.05
C LEU A 80 4.91 6.64 2.21
N TYR A 81 4.85 7.18 1.01
CA TYR A 81 6.01 7.20 0.12
C TYR A 81 7.16 8.01 0.72
N ALA A 82 6.87 9.19 1.27
CA ALA A 82 7.88 10.03 1.90
C ALA A 82 8.55 9.32 3.09
N ARG A 83 7.78 8.60 3.90
CA ARG A 83 8.33 7.84 5.02
C ARG A 83 9.22 6.69 4.54
N ALA A 84 8.79 5.96 3.53
CA ALA A 84 9.60 4.88 2.96
C ALA A 84 10.88 5.42 2.32
N ARG A 85 10.81 6.58 1.67
CA ARG A 85 11.97 7.26 1.12
C ARG A 85 12.96 7.70 2.20
N ALA A 86 12.47 7.99 3.39
CA ALA A 86 13.30 8.33 4.55
C ALA A 86 13.79 7.08 5.30
N ASP A 87 13.74 5.93 4.66
CA ASP A 87 14.21 4.64 5.18
C ASP A 87 13.41 4.09 6.36
N GLN A 88 12.18 4.54 6.56
CA GLN A 88 11.30 3.88 7.52
C GLN A 88 10.83 2.54 6.95
N ALA A 89 10.76 1.54 7.81
CA ALA A 89 10.22 0.24 7.46
C ALA A 89 8.69 0.37 7.36
N ALA A 90 8.19 0.63 6.15
CA ALA A 90 6.79 0.97 5.91
C ALA A 90 6.01 -0.17 5.27
N GLU A 91 4.76 -0.32 5.68
CA GLU A 91 3.86 -1.30 5.05
C GLU A 91 2.52 -0.68 4.70
N VAL A 92 1.83 -1.32 3.74
CA VAL A 92 0.45 -1.01 3.39
C VAL A 92 -0.33 -2.32 3.34
N ALA A 93 -1.53 -2.32 3.88
CA ALA A 93 -2.33 -3.54 3.93
C ALA A 93 -3.83 -3.26 3.83
N CYS A 94 -4.54 -4.17 3.18
CA CYS A 94 -5.99 -4.27 3.24
C CYS A 94 -6.35 -5.67 3.75
N GLY A 95 -7.60 -6.10 3.65
CA GLY A 95 -7.97 -7.44 4.13
C GLY A 95 -7.22 -8.55 3.43
N GLY A 96 -7.26 -8.57 2.11
CA GLY A 96 -6.63 -9.62 1.31
C GLY A 96 -5.21 -9.32 0.83
N GLY A 97 -4.82 -8.06 0.79
CA GLY A 97 -3.48 -7.67 0.34
C GLY A 97 -3.30 -7.64 -1.17
N ILE A 98 -4.36 -7.71 -1.95
CA ILE A 98 -4.29 -7.82 -3.40
C ILE A 98 -4.84 -6.58 -4.10
N GLY A 99 -6.17 -6.31 -3.99
CA GLY A 99 -6.82 -5.26 -4.76
C GLY A 99 -6.51 -3.85 -4.30
N ARG A 100 -6.95 -3.50 -3.10
CA ARG A 100 -6.73 -2.16 -2.54
C ARG A 100 -5.25 -1.91 -2.26
N THR A 101 -4.58 -2.87 -1.65
CA THR A 101 -3.14 -2.80 -1.41
C THR A 101 -2.38 -2.67 -2.72
N GLY A 102 -2.71 -3.48 -3.72
CA GLY A 102 -2.09 -3.39 -5.04
C GLY A 102 -2.32 -2.06 -5.71
N THR A 103 -3.49 -1.45 -5.52
CA THR A 103 -3.79 -0.12 -6.04
C THR A 103 -2.85 0.93 -5.42
N VAL A 104 -2.61 0.87 -4.11
CA VAL A 104 -1.66 1.78 -3.45
C VAL A 104 -0.23 1.51 -3.93
N VAL A 105 0.18 0.24 -4.04
CA VAL A 105 1.52 -0.09 -4.55
C VAL A 105 1.71 0.47 -5.97
N ALA A 106 0.67 0.40 -6.82
CA ALA A 106 0.73 1.00 -8.15
C ALA A 106 0.91 2.52 -8.09
N CYS A 107 0.21 3.18 -7.18
CA CYS A 107 0.39 4.63 -6.97
C CYS A 107 1.80 4.96 -6.48
N LEU A 108 2.37 4.14 -5.59
CA LEU A 108 3.75 4.31 -5.15
C LEU A 108 4.72 4.12 -6.31
N ALA A 109 4.44 3.19 -7.22
CA ALA A 109 5.23 3.02 -8.43
C ALA A 109 5.21 4.29 -9.30
N VAL A 110 4.04 4.93 -9.42
CA VAL A 110 3.93 6.22 -10.13
C VAL A 110 4.83 7.27 -9.47
N LEU A 111 4.77 7.40 -8.16
CA LEU A 111 5.61 8.35 -7.43
C LEU A 111 7.10 8.04 -7.61
N SER A 112 7.44 6.78 -7.82
CA SER A 112 8.80 6.30 -8.03
C SER A 112 9.27 6.46 -9.49
N GLY A 113 8.40 6.89 -10.41
CA GLY A 113 8.79 7.18 -11.79
C GLY A 113 8.14 6.32 -12.88
N VAL A 114 7.29 5.35 -12.51
CA VAL A 114 6.58 4.56 -13.52
C VAL A 114 5.46 5.42 -14.12
N PRO A 115 5.33 5.48 -15.44
CA PRO A 115 4.20 6.18 -16.04
C PRO A 115 2.86 5.64 -15.52
N PRO A 116 1.89 6.49 -15.19
CA PRO A 116 0.61 6.02 -14.61
C PRO A 116 -0.08 4.94 -15.43
N GLU A 117 -0.04 5.01 -16.76
CA GLU A 117 -0.64 4.02 -17.65
C GLU A 117 0.06 2.66 -17.62
N LYS A 118 1.27 2.59 -17.08
CA LYS A 118 2.06 1.36 -16.96
C LYS A 118 2.13 0.83 -15.53
N ALA A 119 1.61 1.57 -14.56
CA ALA A 119 1.80 1.26 -13.15
C ALA A 119 1.09 -0.04 -12.73
N VAL A 120 -0.09 -0.33 -13.26
CA VAL A 120 -0.82 -1.57 -12.94
C VAL A 120 -0.02 -2.78 -13.44
N ALA A 121 0.47 -2.73 -14.68
CA ALA A 121 1.28 -3.81 -15.24
C ALA A 121 2.57 -4.02 -14.43
N TRP A 122 3.24 -2.93 -14.05
CA TRP A 122 4.43 -2.99 -13.22
C TRP A 122 4.13 -3.68 -11.87
N THR A 123 3.03 -3.31 -11.23
CA THR A 123 2.66 -3.84 -9.93
C THR A 123 2.32 -5.33 -10.01
N ARG A 124 1.67 -5.76 -11.09
CA ARG A 124 1.35 -7.17 -11.29
C ARG A 124 2.58 -8.02 -11.54
N GLU A 125 3.62 -7.44 -12.09
CA GLU A 125 4.90 -8.11 -12.31
C GLU A 125 5.76 -8.19 -11.06
N HIS A 126 5.73 -7.15 -10.22
CA HIS A 126 6.68 -7.00 -9.11
C HIS A 126 6.08 -7.22 -7.71
N TYR A 127 4.79 -7.07 -7.56
CA TYR A 127 4.11 -7.26 -6.28
C TYR A 127 3.21 -8.50 -6.28
N HIS A 128 2.16 -8.50 -7.08
CA HIS A 128 1.22 -9.60 -7.14
C HIS A 128 0.51 -9.58 -8.50
N ARG A 129 0.46 -10.75 -9.17
CA ARG A 129 -0.11 -10.85 -10.52
C ARG A 129 -1.57 -10.42 -10.62
N ARG A 130 -2.31 -10.41 -9.52
CA ARG A 130 -3.72 -10.04 -9.47
C ARG A 130 -3.97 -8.69 -8.83
N ALA A 131 -2.93 -7.92 -8.58
CA ALA A 131 -3.04 -6.59 -8.01
C ALA A 131 -3.94 -5.70 -8.86
N VAL A 132 -4.70 -4.83 -8.23
CA VAL A 132 -5.66 -3.91 -8.86
C VAL A 132 -6.79 -4.69 -9.52
N GLU A 133 -7.87 -4.89 -8.77
CA GLU A 133 -8.90 -5.88 -9.14
C GLU A 133 -10.02 -5.33 -10.03
N THR A 134 -10.30 -4.02 -9.98
CA THR A 134 -11.45 -3.47 -10.71
C THR A 134 -11.04 -2.43 -11.73
N ARG A 135 -11.93 -2.19 -12.72
CA ARG A 135 -11.72 -1.14 -13.71
C ARG A 135 -11.60 0.23 -13.08
N ARG A 136 -12.39 0.51 -12.05
CA ARG A 136 -12.36 1.79 -11.35
C ARG A 136 -11.04 2.00 -10.63
N GLN A 137 -10.51 0.94 -10.01
CA GLN A 137 -9.20 0.99 -9.40
C GLN A 137 -8.10 1.26 -10.44
N LYS A 138 -8.17 0.59 -11.59
CA LYS A 138 -7.22 0.84 -12.70
C LYS A 138 -7.28 2.29 -13.18
N ALA A 139 -8.49 2.83 -13.36
CA ALA A 139 -8.67 4.22 -13.80
C ALA A 139 -8.12 5.19 -12.76
N TRP A 140 -8.32 4.90 -11.48
CA TRP A 140 -7.82 5.73 -10.39
C TRP A 140 -6.29 5.81 -10.40
N VAL A 141 -5.63 4.67 -10.63
CA VAL A 141 -4.16 4.64 -10.78
C VAL A 141 -3.72 5.43 -12.00
N ALA A 142 -4.40 5.27 -13.14
CA ALA A 142 -4.04 5.97 -14.38
C ALA A 142 -4.13 7.50 -14.23
N GLU A 143 -4.99 7.98 -13.35
CA GLU A 143 -5.15 9.41 -13.08
C GLU A 143 -4.31 9.90 -11.89
N PHE A 144 -3.66 9.00 -11.19
CA PHE A 144 -2.86 9.38 -10.02
C PHE A 144 -1.65 10.21 -10.42
N ARG A 145 -1.38 11.26 -9.66
CA ARG A 145 -0.26 12.17 -9.92
C ARG A 145 0.57 12.37 -8.66
N GLY A 146 1.84 12.56 -8.92
CA GLY A 146 2.83 12.83 -7.87
C GLY A 146 2.83 14.24 -7.31
#